data_b399c7d63b38c47ce785f59a1a853fbe
#
_entry.id   b399c7d63b38c47ce785f59a1a853fbe
#
_cell.length_a   1.000
_cell.length_b   1.000
_cell.length_c   1.000
_cell.angle_alpha   90.00
_cell.angle_beta   90.00
_cell.angle_gamma   90.00
#
_symmetry.space_group_name_H-M   'P 1'
#
loop_
_entity.id
_entity.type
_entity.pdbx_description
1 polymer ?
#
loop_
_entity_poly.entity_id
_entity_poly.type
_entity_poly.pdbx_seq_one_letter_code
_entity_poly.pdbx_strand_id
1 'polypeptide(L)'
;KDTSIEYCGNGLNGIFANKKNLFNIKFLKMFLDIMSFYKKSSNLKNLDTKETLGNYLKKQKLSKFFIDYHLIPMVSAIWSMPPQESSTMPLKFFLNFFQNHGLFKLKNRPQWYTVKNRSRTYVNKILSKISGEYYKNYKINKIKRETNSIKIYYGDHSEFFDYEKIVLAIHADDALSLIDNPLKGENEILSNFNYKKNIAILHTDENVMPKNKKIWSSWNSKVDSKNINKNSVTYWLNLLQNLNINKNIFLTLNPFIKIDEKKIIKKIDFTHPYYNQETLLNQKKLNLIQNKKNILFCG
;
A
#
# COMPACT_ATOMS: atom_id res chain seq x y z
N LYS A 1 -13.94 12.67 27.62
CA LYS A 1 -14.64 13.50 26.61
C LYS A 1 -14.19 13.02 25.25
N ASP A 2 -15.13 12.50 24.46
CA ASP A 2 -14.87 11.97 23.12
C ASP A 2 -14.60 13.16 22.19
N THR A 3 -13.32 13.43 21.92
CA THR A 3 -12.88 14.48 20.98
C THR A 3 -12.63 13.84 19.61
N SER A 4 -13.55 13.01 19.13
CA SER A 4 -13.42 12.39 17.81
C SER A 4 -13.46 13.46 16.73
N ILE A 5 -12.31 13.73 16.13
CA ILE A 5 -12.19 14.59 14.96
C ILE A 5 -12.49 13.74 13.75
N GLU A 6 -13.53 14.11 13.06
CA GLU A 6 -13.94 13.48 11.81
C GLU A 6 -13.99 14.50 10.70
N TYR A 7 -13.37 14.22 9.56
CA TYR A 7 -13.35 15.06 8.36
C TYR A 7 -13.00 14.26 7.11
N CYS A 8 -13.28 14.80 5.95
CA CYS A 8 -12.83 14.24 4.68
C CYS A 8 -12.34 15.34 3.73
N GLY A 9 -11.63 14.94 2.69
CA GLY A 9 -11.01 15.87 1.72
C GLY A 9 -11.95 16.43 0.64
N ASN A 10 -13.27 16.28 0.77
CA ASN A 10 -14.25 16.71 -0.22
C ASN A 10 -14.64 18.18 -0.03
N GLY A 11 -13.65 19.09 -0.17
CA GLY A 11 -13.85 20.52 -0.04
C GLY A 11 -14.19 20.96 1.40
N LEU A 12 -14.62 22.21 1.54
CA LEU A 12 -14.93 22.78 2.86
C LEU A 12 -16.05 22.03 3.59
N ASN A 13 -17.06 21.57 2.86
CA ASN A 13 -18.17 20.79 3.45
C ASN A 13 -17.70 19.47 4.08
N GLY A 14 -16.70 18.82 3.51
CA GLY A 14 -16.10 17.61 4.07
C GLY A 14 -15.21 17.91 5.27
N ILE A 15 -14.40 18.96 5.17
CA ILE A 15 -13.49 19.39 6.25
C ILE A 15 -14.28 19.81 7.49
N PHE A 16 -15.34 20.57 7.32
CA PHE A 16 -16.18 21.09 8.40
C PHE A 16 -17.53 20.34 8.55
N ALA A 17 -17.59 19.09 8.06
CA ALA A 17 -18.79 18.26 8.24
C ALA A 17 -19.20 18.07 9.71
N ASN A 18 -18.23 18.07 10.61
CA ASN A 18 -18.45 18.26 12.03
C ASN A 18 -18.25 19.74 12.39
N LYS A 19 -19.34 20.47 12.63
CA LYS A 19 -19.31 21.92 12.95
C LYS A 19 -18.44 22.25 14.17
N LYS A 20 -18.22 21.30 15.09
CA LYS A 20 -17.31 21.48 16.25
C LYS A 20 -15.86 21.70 15.83
N ASN A 21 -15.48 21.26 14.62
CA ASN A 21 -14.14 21.48 14.08
C ASN A 21 -13.84 22.97 13.85
N LEU A 22 -14.86 23.81 13.59
CA LEU A 22 -14.72 25.26 13.41
C LEU A 22 -14.20 25.96 14.68
N PHE A 23 -14.47 25.40 15.85
CA PHE A 23 -14.07 25.95 17.15
C PHE A 23 -12.86 25.20 17.75
N ASN A 24 -12.28 24.24 17.02
CA ASN A 24 -11.14 23.48 17.49
C ASN A 24 -9.84 24.07 16.94
N ILE A 25 -9.13 24.85 17.78
CA ILE A 25 -7.89 25.51 17.40
C ILE A 25 -6.83 24.53 16.88
N LYS A 26 -6.73 23.32 17.45
CA LYS A 26 -5.78 22.29 16.96
C LYS A 26 -6.14 21.81 15.56
N PHE A 27 -7.42 21.67 15.27
CA PHE A 27 -7.92 21.30 13.95
C PHE A 27 -7.68 22.40 12.92
N LEU A 28 -7.98 23.66 13.27
CA LEU A 28 -7.74 24.81 12.40
C LEU A 28 -6.23 24.95 12.08
N LYS A 29 -5.37 24.78 13.09
CA LYS A 29 -3.92 24.76 12.89
C LYS A 29 -3.49 23.62 11.96
N MET A 30 -4.04 22.41 12.13
CA MET A 30 -3.78 21.28 11.24
C MET A 30 -4.14 21.63 9.79
N PHE A 31 -5.26 22.29 9.56
CA PHE A 31 -5.68 22.70 8.22
C PHE A 31 -4.67 23.69 7.60
N LEU A 32 -4.19 24.67 8.35
CA LEU A 32 -3.15 25.59 7.90
C LEU A 32 -1.83 24.86 7.60
N ASP A 33 -1.48 23.88 8.43
CA ASP A 33 -0.29 23.05 8.23
C ASP A 33 -0.39 22.20 6.96
N ILE A 34 -1.57 21.64 6.65
CA ILE A 34 -1.83 20.94 5.37
C ILE A 34 -1.52 21.87 4.18
N MET A 35 -2.07 23.07 4.21
CA MET A 35 -1.87 24.07 3.13
C MET A 35 -0.40 24.43 2.96
N SER A 36 0.28 24.73 4.09
CA SER A 36 1.69 25.09 4.11
C SER A 36 2.57 23.92 3.63
N PHE A 37 2.33 22.72 4.13
CA PHE A 37 3.07 21.51 3.76
C PHE A 37 2.93 21.20 2.27
N TYR A 38 1.69 21.22 1.72
CA TYR A 38 1.45 20.93 0.32
C TYR A 38 2.14 21.96 -0.59
N LYS A 39 2.03 23.27 -0.28
CA LYS A 39 2.69 24.33 -1.03
C LYS A 39 4.22 24.21 -1.02
N LYS A 40 4.81 23.94 0.13
CA LYS A 40 6.27 23.79 0.26
C LYS A 40 6.77 22.52 -0.43
N SER A 41 6.08 21.40 -0.18
CA SER A 41 6.53 20.08 -0.65
C SER A 41 6.40 19.91 -2.16
N SER A 42 5.42 20.54 -2.81
CA SER A 42 5.26 20.53 -4.27
C SER A 42 6.39 21.23 -5.02
N ASN A 43 7.13 22.13 -4.35
CA ASN A 43 8.19 22.95 -4.95
C ASN A 43 9.61 22.49 -4.57
N LEU A 44 9.74 21.41 -3.80
CA LEU A 44 11.05 20.91 -3.40
C LEU A 44 11.82 20.35 -4.61
N LYS A 45 13.01 20.93 -4.83
CA LYS A 45 14.00 20.50 -5.84
C LYS A 45 15.29 20.09 -5.14
N ASN A 46 16.13 19.32 -5.80
CA ASN A 46 17.47 18.92 -5.33
C ASN A 46 17.46 18.23 -3.96
N LEU A 47 16.57 17.25 -3.80
CA LEU A 47 16.48 16.49 -2.56
C LEU A 47 17.68 15.57 -2.37
N ASP A 48 18.24 15.58 -1.17
CA ASP A 48 19.17 14.56 -0.74
C ASP A 48 18.48 13.18 -0.81
N THR A 49 19.12 12.24 -1.49
CA THR A 49 18.59 10.87 -1.64
C THR A 49 18.53 10.11 -0.33
N LYS A 50 19.27 10.54 0.70
CA LYS A 50 19.28 9.93 2.03
C LYS A 50 18.27 10.56 3.01
N GLU A 51 17.65 11.69 2.64
CA GLU A 51 16.66 12.36 3.50
C GLU A 51 15.42 11.48 3.68
N THR A 52 14.95 11.32 4.92
CA THR A 52 13.72 10.63 5.25
C THR A 52 12.58 11.59 5.52
N LEU A 53 11.33 11.11 5.37
CA LEU A 53 10.14 11.90 5.72
C LEU A 53 10.21 12.40 7.16
N GLY A 54 10.60 11.55 8.12
CA GLY A 54 10.72 11.92 9.54
C GLY A 54 11.75 13.01 9.79
N ASN A 55 12.93 12.94 9.15
CA ASN A 55 13.95 13.97 9.28
C ASN A 55 13.49 15.31 8.69
N TYR A 56 12.84 15.25 7.54
CA TYR A 56 12.25 16.44 6.93
C TYR A 56 11.19 17.08 7.85
N LEU A 57 10.27 16.28 8.41
CA LEU A 57 9.22 16.77 9.30
C LEU A 57 9.77 17.42 10.57
N LYS A 58 10.86 16.87 11.14
CA LYS A 58 11.54 17.48 12.32
C LYS A 58 12.08 18.90 12.03
N LYS A 59 12.53 19.14 10.77
CA LYS A 59 13.03 20.45 10.34
C LYS A 59 11.90 21.45 10.06
N GLN A 60 10.67 20.98 9.88
CA GLN A 60 9.51 21.83 9.61
C GLN A 60 8.82 22.24 10.91
N LYS A 61 8.35 23.49 10.99
CA LYS A 61 7.56 23.99 12.13
C LYS A 61 6.07 23.60 11.99
N LEU A 62 5.81 22.30 11.81
CA LEU A 62 4.46 21.76 11.67
C LEU A 62 3.93 21.26 13.01
N SER A 63 2.62 21.37 13.24
CA SER A 63 2.03 20.89 14.48
C SER A 63 2.10 19.35 14.56
N LYS A 64 2.36 18.85 15.76
CA LYS A 64 2.29 17.40 16.03
C LYS A 64 0.92 16.83 15.65
N PHE A 65 -0.13 17.62 15.80
CA PHE A 65 -1.48 17.24 15.46
C PHE A 65 -1.67 16.98 13.95
N PHE A 66 -1.06 17.80 13.08
CA PHE A 66 -1.02 17.55 11.62
C PHE A 66 -0.27 16.26 11.30
N ILE A 67 0.88 16.05 11.92
CA ILE A 67 1.69 14.86 11.68
C ILE A 67 0.93 13.61 12.09
N ASP A 68 0.37 13.59 13.30
CA ASP A 68 -0.24 12.40 13.92
C ASP A 68 -1.64 12.06 13.37
N TYR A 69 -2.43 13.06 12.97
CA TYR A 69 -3.82 12.86 12.58
C TYR A 69 -4.14 13.12 11.09
N HIS A 70 -3.15 13.55 10.32
CA HIS A 70 -3.31 13.72 8.87
C HIS A 70 -2.22 13.00 8.08
N LEU A 71 -0.96 13.41 8.24
CA LEU A 71 0.11 12.99 7.34
C LEU A 71 0.50 11.52 7.54
N ILE A 72 0.87 11.12 8.75
CA ILE A 72 1.28 9.74 9.04
C ILE A 72 0.14 8.73 8.79
N PRO A 73 -1.12 8.98 9.20
CA PRO A 73 -2.22 8.09 8.85
C PRO A 73 -2.43 7.96 7.33
N MET A 74 -2.24 9.02 6.57
CA MET A 74 -2.34 8.97 5.11
C MET A 74 -1.20 8.15 4.49
N VAL A 75 0.05 8.33 4.96
CA VAL A 75 1.19 7.50 4.54
C VAL A 75 0.94 6.03 4.87
N SER A 76 0.53 5.74 6.10
CA SER A 76 0.19 4.38 6.52
C SER A 76 -0.92 3.77 5.66
N ALA A 77 -1.94 4.56 5.30
CA ALA A 77 -3.05 4.10 4.47
C ALA A 77 -2.61 3.74 3.04
N ILE A 78 -1.73 4.55 2.45
CA ILE A 78 -1.27 4.36 1.07
C ILE A 78 -0.34 3.15 0.94
N TRP A 79 0.58 2.97 1.89
CA TRP A 79 1.62 1.94 1.80
C TRP A 79 1.45 0.76 2.75
N SER A 80 0.33 0.70 3.47
CA SER A 80 0.06 -0.36 4.48
C SER A 80 1.20 -0.51 5.50
N MET A 81 1.86 0.61 5.85
CA MET A 81 2.98 0.67 6.78
C MET A 81 2.51 1.01 8.19
N PRO A 82 3.12 0.44 9.23
CA PRO A 82 2.89 0.91 10.59
C PRO A 82 3.24 2.40 10.74
N PRO A 83 2.47 3.19 11.53
CA PRO A 83 2.72 4.62 11.72
C PRO A 83 4.15 4.95 12.14
N GLN A 84 4.74 4.14 13.03
CA GLN A 84 6.10 4.33 13.53
C GLN A 84 7.16 4.25 12.42
N GLU A 85 6.92 3.38 11.43
CA GLU A 85 7.84 3.14 10.33
C GLU A 85 7.64 4.13 9.17
N SER A 86 6.50 4.80 9.12
CA SER A 86 6.20 5.79 8.06
C SER A 86 7.22 6.94 8.01
N SER A 87 7.86 7.25 9.14
CA SER A 87 8.89 8.28 9.21
C SER A 87 10.22 7.88 8.55
N THR A 88 10.48 6.59 8.38
CA THR A 88 11.72 6.08 7.74
C THR A 88 11.65 6.10 6.22
N MET A 89 10.46 6.37 5.66
CA MET A 89 10.25 6.44 4.22
C MET A 89 11.17 7.48 3.57
N PRO A 90 11.82 7.15 2.45
CA PRO A 90 12.63 8.12 1.71
C PRO A 90 11.80 9.30 1.24
N LEU A 91 12.21 10.52 1.59
CA LEU A 91 11.46 11.74 1.29
C LEU A 91 11.21 11.89 -0.22
N LYS A 92 12.21 11.65 -1.04
CA LYS A 92 12.10 11.75 -2.50
C LYS A 92 11.03 10.81 -3.07
N PHE A 93 10.96 9.57 -2.57
CA PHE A 93 9.94 8.60 -2.98
C PHE A 93 8.54 9.07 -2.60
N PHE A 94 8.35 9.51 -1.36
CA PHE A 94 7.09 10.08 -0.87
C PHE A 94 6.64 11.27 -1.73
N LEU A 95 7.52 12.25 -1.95
CA LEU A 95 7.17 13.46 -2.70
C LEU A 95 6.84 13.18 -4.16
N ASN A 96 7.62 12.32 -4.83
CA ASN A 96 7.35 11.91 -6.22
C ASN A 96 5.98 11.22 -6.34
N PHE A 97 5.65 10.32 -5.41
CA PHE A 97 4.35 9.68 -5.40
C PHE A 97 3.21 10.70 -5.26
N PHE A 98 3.30 11.58 -4.28
CA PHE A 98 2.29 12.62 -4.06
C PHE A 98 2.13 13.54 -5.26
N GLN A 99 3.24 13.92 -5.90
CA GLN A 99 3.23 14.77 -7.08
C GLN A 99 2.60 14.08 -8.28
N ASN A 100 3.02 12.84 -8.57
CA ASN A 100 2.52 12.05 -9.70
C ASN A 100 1.01 11.75 -9.59
N HIS A 101 0.52 11.56 -8.36
CA HIS A 101 -0.90 11.30 -8.10
C HIS A 101 -1.71 12.57 -7.84
N GLY A 102 -1.10 13.76 -7.94
CA GLY A 102 -1.78 15.05 -7.73
C GLY A 102 -2.29 15.24 -6.30
N LEU A 103 -1.71 14.54 -5.30
CA LEU A 103 -2.16 14.60 -3.90
C LEU A 103 -1.85 15.92 -3.22
N PHE A 104 -0.89 16.71 -3.73
CA PHE A 104 -0.63 18.08 -3.28
C PHE A 104 -1.63 19.10 -3.82
N LYS A 105 -2.48 18.72 -4.79
CA LYS A 105 -3.46 19.63 -5.38
C LYS A 105 -4.70 19.72 -4.48
N LEU A 106 -5.16 20.92 -4.20
CA LEU A 106 -6.40 21.18 -3.47
C LEU A 106 -7.60 21.36 -4.42
N LYS A 107 -7.31 21.83 -5.64
CA LYS A 107 -8.28 21.97 -6.73
C LYS A 107 -7.78 21.20 -7.94
N ASN A 108 -8.68 20.87 -8.86
CA ASN A 108 -8.36 20.17 -10.11
C ASN A 108 -7.58 18.85 -9.84
N ARG A 109 -8.02 18.08 -8.86
CA ARG A 109 -7.46 16.75 -8.58
C ARG A 109 -7.76 15.79 -9.74
N PRO A 110 -6.86 14.85 -10.05
CA PRO A 110 -7.14 13.84 -11.05
C PRO A 110 -8.43 13.06 -10.72
N GLN A 111 -9.24 12.80 -11.74
CA GLN A 111 -10.37 11.89 -11.59
C GLN A 111 -9.85 10.46 -11.46
N TRP A 112 -10.26 9.77 -10.41
CA TRP A 112 -9.93 8.36 -10.22
C TRP A 112 -10.94 7.47 -10.96
N TYR A 113 -10.42 6.42 -11.55
CA TYR A 113 -11.20 5.41 -12.27
C TYR A 113 -10.88 4.03 -11.74
N THR A 114 -11.84 3.11 -11.86
CA THR A 114 -11.63 1.68 -11.63
C THR A 114 -12.11 0.88 -12.84
N VAL A 115 -11.59 -0.32 -12.99
CA VAL A 115 -12.02 -1.19 -14.09
C VAL A 115 -13.46 -1.65 -13.85
N LYS A 116 -14.33 -1.43 -14.82
CA LYS A 116 -15.72 -1.93 -14.78
C LYS A 116 -15.69 -3.45 -14.59
N ASN A 117 -16.52 -3.96 -13.68
CA ASN A 117 -16.56 -5.36 -13.28
C ASN A 117 -15.26 -5.90 -12.65
N ARG A 118 -14.41 -4.99 -12.09
CA ARG A 118 -13.22 -5.31 -11.31
C ARG A 118 -12.05 -5.93 -12.11
N SER A 119 -10.97 -6.21 -11.40
CA SER A 119 -9.70 -6.68 -12.01
C SER A 119 -9.82 -8.02 -12.74
N ARG A 120 -10.75 -8.91 -12.35
CA ARG A 120 -10.96 -10.17 -13.06
C ARG A 120 -11.24 -9.97 -14.55
N THR A 121 -11.90 -8.87 -14.93
CA THR A 121 -12.22 -8.56 -16.34
C THR A 121 -10.96 -8.42 -17.20
N TYR A 122 -9.99 -7.61 -16.76
CA TYR A 122 -8.76 -7.45 -17.54
C TYR A 122 -7.86 -8.69 -17.44
N VAL A 123 -7.83 -9.37 -16.28
CA VAL A 123 -7.09 -10.64 -16.13
C VAL A 123 -7.60 -11.68 -17.12
N ASN A 124 -8.91 -11.91 -17.18
CA ASN A 124 -9.50 -12.86 -18.14
C ASN A 124 -9.21 -12.45 -19.59
N LYS A 125 -9.25 -11.14 -19.90
CA LYS A 125 -8.94 -10.64 -21.25
C LYS A 125 -7.46 -10.84 -21.62
N ILE A 126 -6.53 -10.71 -20.66
CA ILE A 126 -5.13 -11.01 -20.87
C ILE A 126 -4.94 -12.50 -21.10
N LEU A 127 -5.49 -13.34 -20.21
CA LEU A 127 -5.38 -14.80 -20.31
C LEU A 127 -5.93 -15.34 -21.63
N SER A 128 -7.04 -14.78 -22.15
CA SER A 128 -7.60 -15.19 -23.43
C SER A 128 -6.72 -14.87 -24.65
N LYS A 129 -5.68 -14.06 -24.48
CA LYS A 129 -4.70 -13.71 -25.53
C LYS A 129 -3.39 -14.47 -25.42
N ILE A 130 -3.21 -15.21 -24.36
CA ILE A 130 -2.02 -16.05 -24.16
C ILE A 130 -2.20 -17.31 -24.97
N SER A 131 -1.26 -17.60 -25.88
CA SER A 131 -1.25 -18.81 -26.71
C SER A 131 -0.65 -20.03 -26.01
N GLY A 132 -0.01 -19.84 -24.86
CA GLY A 132 0.61 -20.92 -24.08
C GLY A 132 -0.35 -21.57 -23.10
N GLU A 133 0.13 -22.61 -22.47
CA GLU A 133 -0.61 -23.34 -21.42
C GLU A 133 -0.70 -22.51 -20.13
N TYR A 134 -1.80 -22.66 -19.41
CA TYR A 134 -2.06 -21.97 -18.16
C TYR A 134 -2.39 -22.97 -17.04
N TYR A 135 -1.46 -23.17 -16.16
CA TYR A 135 -1.56 -24.07 -15.02
C TYR A 135 -2.03 -23.34 -13.77
N LYS A 136 -3.06 -23.86 -13.09
CA LYS A 136 -3.56 -23.36 -11.80
C LYS A 136 -3.30 -24.37 -10.71
N ASN A 137 -3.20 -23.86 -9.48
CA ASN A 137 -3.07 -24.68 -8.26
C ASN A 137 -1.80 -25.54 -8.21
N TYR A 138 -0.79 -25.20 -8.98
CA TYR A 138 0.53 -25.79 -8.84
C TYR A 138 1.30 -25.07 -7.76
N LYS A 139 1.63 -25.76 -6.68
CA LYS A 139 2.50 -25.22 -5.64
C LYS A 139 3.94 -25.47 -6.06
N ILE A 140 4.59 -24.41 -6.53
CA ILE A 140 6.02 -24.44 -6.86
C ILE A 140 6.81 -24.49 -5.56
N ASN A 141 7.77 -25.42 -5.47
CA ASN A 141 8.56 -25.65 -4.28
C ASN A 141 10.04 -25.31 -4.46
N LYS A 142 10.56 -25.45 -5.70
CA LYS A 142 11.97 -25.27 -5.98
C LYS A 142 12.20 -24.94 -7.46
N ILE A 143 13.20 -24.13 -7.72
CA ILE A 143 13.67 -23.78 -9.04
C ILE A 143 15.16 -24.10 -9.12
N LYS A 144 15.54 -25.01 -9.98
CA LYS A 144 16.93 -25.46 -10.14
C LYS A 144 17.46 -25.12 -11.53
N ARG A 145 18.61 -24.47 -11.59
CA ARG A 145 19.34 -24.25 -12.84
C ARG A 145 20.09 -25.51 -13.23
N GLU A 146 19.91 -25.94 -14.45
CA GLU A 146 20.71 -26.95 -15.12
C GLU A 146 21.63 -26.30 -16.18
N THR A 147 22.42 -27.08 -16.92
CA THR A 147 23.38 -26.55 -17.90
C THR A 147 22.69 -25.71 -18.98
N ASN A 148 21.55 -26.20 -19.53
CA ASN A 148 20.88 -25.57 -20.67
C ASN A 148 19.39 -25.30 -20.39
N SER A 149 18.91 -25.57 -19.17
CA SER A 149 17.51 -25.43 -18.83
C SER A 149 17.29 -25.06 -17.36
N ILE A 150 16.05 -24.82 -17.01
CA ILE A 150 15.62 -24.54 -15.65
C ILE A 150 14.47 -25.48 -15.28
N LYS A 151 14.66 -26.27 -14.25
CA LYS A 151 13.64 -27.16 -13.70
C LYS A 151 12.83 -26.47 -12.63
N ILE A 152 11.52 -26.51 -12.76
CA ILE A 152 10.53 -25.96 -11.81
C ILE A 152 9.83 -27.12 -11.15
N TYR A 153 10.19 -27.40 -9.90
CA TYR A 153 9.61 -28.51 -9.12
C TYR A 153 8.30 -28.08 -8.45
N TYR A 154 7.32 -28.97 -8.44
CA TYR A 154 6.02 -28.77 -7.82
C TYR A 154 5.55 -30.03 -7.06
N GLY A 155 4.45 -29.92 -6.31
CA GLY A 155 3.87 -31.02 -5.56
C GLY A 155 4.78 -31.51 -4.43
N ASP A 156 5.16 -32.76 -4.46
CA ASP A 156 6.05 -33.44 -3.50
C ASP A 156 7.55 -33.41 -3.88
N HIS A 157 7.93 -32.54 -4.82
CA HIS A 157 9.28 -32.41 -5.38
C HIS A 157 9.74 -33.54 -6.32
N SER A 158 8.88 -34.47 -6.70
CA SER A 158 9.20 -35.54 -7.64
C SER A 158 8.94 -35.13 -9.10
N GLU A 159 8.00 -34.21 -9.31
CA GLU A 159 7.60 -33.74 -10.63
C GLU A 159 8.19 -32.36 -10.94
N PHE A 160 8.51 -32.11 -12.19
CA PHE A 160 9.00 -30.82 -12.64
C PHE A 160 8.61 -30.49 -14.08
N PHE A 161 8.56 -29.20 -14.36
CA PHE A 161 8.58 -28.66 -15.72
C PHE A 161 10.02 -28.27 -16.08
N ASP A 162 10.38 -28.40 -17.33
CA ASP A 162 11.70 -28.03 -17.85
C ASP A 162 11.56 -26.95 -18.93
N TYR A 163 12.22 -25.80 -18.72
CA TYR A 163 12.14 -24.65 -19.60
C TYR A 163 13.53 -24.04 -19.85
N GLU A 164 13.72 -23.44 -21.01
CA GLU A 164 14.96 -22.71 -21.32
C GLU A 164 15.09 -21.42 -20.50
N LYS A 165 13.97 -20.75 -20.20
CA LYS A 165 13.94 -19.46 -19.51
C LYS A 165 12.68 -19.31 -18.65
N ILE A 166 12.81 -18.63 -17.52
CA ILE A 166 11.68 -18.32 -16.64
C ILE A 166 11.60 -16.84 -16.28
N VAL A 167 10.39 -16.39 -15.97
CA VAL A 167 10.10 -15.08 -15.41
C VAL A 167 9.41 -15.27 -14.07
N LEU A 168 10.01 -14.77 -12.99
CA LEU A 168 9.45 -14.82 -11.66
C LEU A 168 8.69 -13.51 -11.38
N ALA A 169 7.36 -13.60 -11.43
CA ALA A 169 6.44 -12.50 -11.15
C ALA A 169 5.81 -12.67 -9.75
N ILE A 170 6.65 -12.79 -8.74
CA ILE A 170 6.30 -13.01 -7.33
C ILE A 170 7.10 -12.08 -6.43
N HIS A 171 6.84 -12.05 -5.12
CA HIS A 171 7.65 -11.29 -4.18
C HIS A 171 9.12 -11.69 -4.23
N ALA A 172 10.02 -10.73 -3.98
CA ALA A 172 11.46 -10.96 -4.09
C ALA A 172 11.98 -11.98 -3.07
N ASP A 173 11.44 -12.00 -1.85
CA ASP A 173 11.74 -12.98 -0.81
C ASP A 173 11.25 -14.38 -1.20
N ASP A 174 10.05 -14.50 -1.77
CA ASP A 174 9.52 -15.76 -2.30
C ASP A 174 10.39 -16.25 -3.47
N ALA A 175 10.75 -15.36 -4.40
CA ALA A 175 11.62 -15.70 -5.52
C ALA A 175 12.96 -16.24 -5.06
N LEU A 176 13.58 -15.56 -4.07
CA LEU A 176 14.86 -15.97 -3.51
C LEU A 176 14.76 -17.33 -2.79
N SER A 177 13.66 -17.57 -2.08
CA SER A 177 13.43 -18.84 -1.36
C SER A 177 13.23 -20.04 -2.27
N LEU A 178 12.70 -19.83 -3.47
CA LEU A 178 12.45 -20.88 -4.46
C LEU A 178 13.70 -21.28 -5.24
N ILE A 179 14.64 -20.35 -5.44
CA ILE A 179 15.83 -20.63 -6.26
C ILE A 179 16.83 -21.47 -5.48
N ASP A 180 17.13 -22.66 -6.00
CA ASP A 180 18.20 -23.53 -5.50
C ASP A 180 19.54 -22.91 -5.89
N ASN A 181 20.40 -22.63 -4.90
CA ASN A 181 21.70 -22.00 -5.12
C ASN A 181 21.60 -20.66 -5.89
N PRO A 182 21.00 -19.61 -5.29
CA PRO A 182 20.90 -18.30 -5.91
C PRO A 182 22.30 -17.73 -6.20
N LEU A 183 22.45 -16.98 -7.29
CA LEU A 183 23.68 -16.28 -7.58
C LEU A 183 23.96 -15.23 -6.51
N LYS A 184 25.25 -14.95 -6.27
CA LYS A 184 25.66 -13.94 -5.27
C LYS A 184 24.93 -12.61 -5.45
N GLY A 185 24.84 -12.08 -6.67
CA GLY A 185 24.12 -10.84 -6.94
C GLY A 185 22.59 -10.93 -6.70
N GLU A 186 21.97 -12.09 -6.95
CA GLU A 186 20.55 -12.31 -6.64
C GLU A 186 20.31 -12.25 -5.14
N ASN A 187 21.14 -12.96 -4.37
CA ASN A 187 21.05 -12.94 -2.93
C ASN A 187 21.29 -11.52 -2.36
N GLU A 188 22.33 -10.83 -2.80
CA GLU A 188 22.65 -9.47 -2.34
C GLU A 188 21.55 -8.44 -2.67
N ILE A 189 20.87 -8.58 -3.80
CA ILE A 189 19.87 -7.61 -4.23
C ILE A 189 18.48 -7.96 -3.70
N LEU A 190 18.03 -9.20 -3.88
CA LEU A 190 16.65 -9.61 -3.55
C LEU A 190 16.39 -9.65 -2.03
N SER A 191 17.40 -9.99 -1.21
CA SER A 191 17.28 -10.01 0.26
C SER A 191 17.00 -8.63 0.88
N ASN A 192 17.22 -7.55 0.13
CA ASN A 192 16.95 -6.19 0.59
C ASN A 192 15.51 -5.71 0.32
N PHE A 193 14.68 -6.56 -0.29
CA PHE A 193 13.25 -6.29 -0.43
C PHE A 193 12.51 -6.93 0.74
N ASN A 194 12.09 -6.09 1.66
CA ASN A 194 11.40 -6.53 2.87
C ASN A 194 9.89 -6.43 2.71
N TYR A 195 9.16 -7.34 3.35
CA TYR A 195 7.70 -7.37 3.34
C TYR A 195 7.15 -7.37 4.76
N LYS A 196 6.02 -6.71 4.95
CA LYS A 196 5.32 -6.64 6.24
C LYS A 196 4.01 -7.41 6.15
N LYS A 197 3.74 -8.21 7.18
CA LYS A 197 2.47 -8.92 7.32
C LYS A 197 1.34 -7.94 7.59
N ASN A 198 0.22 -8.14 6.92
CA ASN A 198 -1.02 -7.39 7.06
C ASN A 198 -2.19 -8.37 7.15
N ILE A 199 -3.20 -7.96 7.89
CA ILE A 199 -4.48 -8.68 7.98
C ILE A 199 -5.53 -7.82 7.29
N ALA A 200 -6.21 -8.39 6.30
CA ALA A 200 -7.36 -7.79 5.64
C ALA A 200 -8.63 -8.53 6.06
N ILE A 201 -9.61 -7.82 6.56
CA ILE A 201 -10.92 -8.38 6.92
C ILE A 201 -11.98 -7.80 5.99
N LEU A 202 -12.61 -8.64 5.20
CA LEU A 202 -13.80 -8.32 4.41
C LEU A 202 -15.03 -8.52 5.30
N HIS A 203 -15.85 -7.48 5.46
CA HIS A 203 -16.97 -7.49 6.41
C HIS A 203 -18.08 -6.50 6.04
N THR A 204 -19.16 -6.51 6.84
CA THR A 204 -20.31 -5.60 6.71
C THR A 204 -20.56 -4.78 7.97
N ASP A 205 -19.59 -4.70 8.88
CA ASP A 205 -19.73 -3.97 10.14
C ASP A 205 -19.44 -2.47 9.95
N GLU A 206 -20.45 -1.63 10.10
CA GLU A 206 -20.34 -0.17 9.98
C GLU A 206 -19.66 0.50 11.19
N ASN A 207 -19.46 -0.21 12.32
CA ASN A 207 -18.88 0.36 13.53
C ASN A 207 -17.43 0.83 13.36
N VAL A 208 -16.72 0.31 12.37
CA VAL A 208 -15.35 0.73 12.04
C VAL A 208 -15.31 2.05 11.28
N MET A 209 -16.42 2.45 10.67
CA MET A 209 -16.54 3.67 9.87
C MET A 209 -16.75 4.92 10.75
N PRO A 210 -16.52 6.13 10.19
CA PRO A 210 -16.88 7.37 10.86
C PRO A 210 -18.36 7.40 11.27
N LYS A 211 -18.66 8.01 12.42
CA LYS A 211 -20.05 8.17 12.88
C LYS A 211 -20.88 9.02 11.93
N ASN A 212 -20.26 10.07 11.38
CA ASN A 212 -20.91 10.93 10.40
C ASN A 212 -20.82 10.31 8.99
N LYS A 213 -21.92 9.76 8.50
CA LYS A 213 -22.00 9.14 7.17
C LYS A 213 -21.66 10.11 6.02
N LYS A 214 -21.82 11.42 6.21
CA LYS A 214 -21.50 12.44 5.17
C LYS A 214 -20.02 12.52 4.81
N ILE A 215 -19.13 12.02 5.67
CA ILE A 215 -17.69 12.01 5.41
C ILE A 215 -17.15 10.64 4.96
N TRP A 216 -18.03 9.66 4.81
CA TRP A 216 -17.60 8.37 4.29
C TRP A 216 -16.98 8.53 2.92
N SER A 217 -15.81 7.98 2.77
CA SER A 217 -15.00 8.05 1.56
C SER A 217 -14.62 6.63 1.11
N SER A 218 -14.10 6.49 -0.09
CA SER A 218 -13.58 5.19 -0.56
C SER A 218 -12.51 4.64 0.38
N TRP A 219 -11.71 5.53 1.00
CA TRP A 219 -10.66 5.20 1.97
C TRP A 219 -10.91 5.99 3.25
N ASN A 220 -11.04 5.28 4.36
CA ASN A 220 -11.29 5.88 5.67
C ASN A 220 -10.20 5.42 6.64
N SER A 221 -9.39 6.35 7.11
CA SER A 221 -8.36 6.08 8.11
C SER A 221 -8.89 6.38 9.51
N LYS A 222 -8.67 5.49 10.45
CA LYS A 222 -9.02 5.66 11.85
C LYS A 222 -7.79 5.50 12.72
N VAL A 223 -7.54 6.50 13.57
CA VAL A 223 -6.41 6.53 14.51
C VAL A 223 -6.94 6.32 15.91
N ASP A 224 -6.26 5.51 16.71
CA ASP A 224 -6.58 5.34 18.12
C ASP A 224 -6.14 6.59 18.90
N SER A 225 -7.09 7.29 19.51
CA SER A 225 -6.81 8.50 20.30
C SER A 225 -5.95 8.25 21.55
N LYS A 226 -5.92 7.00 22.04
CA LYS A 226 -5.08 6.59 23.18
C LYS A 226 -3.68 6.13 22.74
N ASN A 227 -3.56 5.65 21.50
CA ASN A 227 -2.30 5.17 20.95
C ASN A 227 -2.21 5.50 19.45
N ILE A 228 -1.60 6.64 19.12
CA ILE A 228 -1.44 7.13 17.75
C ILE A 228 -0.69 6.15 16.82
N ASN A 229 0.01 5.19 17.40
CA ASN A 229 0.70 4.13 16.66
C ASN A 229 -0.26 3.02 16.19
N LYS A 230 -1.51 3.07 16.61
CA LYS A 230 -2.57 2.19 16.12
C LYS A 230 -3.46 2.95 15.16
N ASN A 231 -3.40 2.57 13.91
CA ASN A 231 -4.33 3.02 12.88
C ASN A 231 -4.86 1.83 12.09
N SER A 232 -6.03 1.99 11.52
CA SER A 232 -6.61 1.07 10.57
C SER A 232 -7.14 1.84 9.38
N VAL A 233 -7.20 1.16 8.24
CA VAL A 233 -7.76 1.72 7.01
C VAL A 233 -8.92 0.86 6.60
N THR A 234 -10.06 1.48 6.40
CA THR A 234 -11.27 0.83 5.91
C THR A 234 -11.63 1.34 4.52
N TYR A 235 -11.65 0.44 3.55
CA TYR A 235 -12.13 0.70 2.21
C TYR A 235 -13.63 0.45 2.15
N TRP A 236 -14.40 1.45 1.76
CA TRP A 236 -15.82 1.27 1.46
C TRP A 236 -15.98 0.83 0.01
N LEU A 237 -16.18 -0.47 -0.19
CA LEU A 237 -16.13 -1.07 -1.51
C LEU A 237 -17.30 -0.65 -2.40
N ASN A 238 -18.46 -0.32 -1.82
CA ASN A 238 -19.60 0.19 -2.59
C ASN A 238 -19.24 1.45 -3.38
N LEU A 239 -18.54 2.39 -2.75
CA LEU A 239 -18.07 3.60 -3.43
C LEU A 239 -16.82 3.34 -4.28
N LEU A 240 -15.84 2.61 -3.74
CA LEU A 240 -14.55 2.37 -4.39
C LEU A 240 -14.68 1.58 -5.70
N GLN A 241 -15.62 0.63 -5.74
CA GLN A 241 -15.82 -0.26 -6.89
C GLN A 241 -17.17 -0.07 -7.60
N ASN A 242 -17.90 0.99 -7.24
CA ASN A 242 -19.23 1.29 -7.78
C ASN A 242 -20.17 0.06 -7.73
N LEU A 243 -20.30 -0.55 -6.53
CA LEU A 243 -21.15 -1.72 -6.35
C LEU A 243 -22.62 -1.30 -6.23
N ASN A 244 -23.44 -1.80 -7.12
CA ASN A 244 -24.89 -1.57 -7.05
C ASN A 244 -25.56 -2.64 -6.18
N ILE A 245 -25.35 -2.53 -4.85
CA ILE A 245 -25.90 -3.43 -3.85
C ILE A 245 -26.38 -2.63 -2.64
N ASN A 246 -27.45 -3.06 -1.99
CA ASN A 246 -28.02 -2.34 -0.83
C ASN A 246 -27.20 -2.52 0.46
N LYS A 247 -26.34 -3.54 0.53
CA LYS A 247 -25.54 -3.84 1.73
C LYS A 247 -24.18 -3.17 1.62
N ASN A 248 -23.74 -2.48 2.69
CA ASN A 248 -22.39 -1.93 2.74
C ASN A 248 -21.36 -3.05 2.92
N ILE A 249 -20.34 -3.04 2.09
CA ILE A 249 -19.20 -3.96 2.15
C ILE A 249 -17.93 -3.15 2.41
N PHE A 250 -17.17 -3.59 3.39
CA PHE A 250 -15.93 -2.97 3.81
C PHE A 250 -14.78 -3.96 3.74
N LEU A 251 -13.60 -3.43 3.45
CA LEU A 251 -12.34 -4.14 3.63
C LEU A 251 -11.49 -3.33 4.61
N THR A 252 -11.25 -3.87 5.81
CA THR A 252 -10.42 -3.18 6.81
C THR A 252 -9.06 -3.84 6.93
N LEU A 253 -8.01 -3.02 6.80
CA LEU A 253 -6.63 -3.43 7.01
C LEU A 253 -6.22 -3.17 8.45
N ASN A 254 -5.60 -4.19 9.08
CA ASN A 254 -5.03 -4.13 10.41
C ASN A 254 -5.99 -3.50 11.44
N PRO A 255 -7.22 -4.01 11.59
CA PRO A 255 -8.20 -3.43 12.48
C PRO A 255 -7.72 -3.47 13.92
N PHE A 256 -7.69 -2.32 14.60
CA PHE A 256 -7.50 -2.25 16.05
C PHE A 256 -8.83 -2.21 16.82
N ILE A 257 -9.94 -2.03 16.10
CA ILE A 257 -11.30 -2.13 16.63
C ILE A 257 -11.82 -3.51 16.32
N LYS A 258 -12.44 -4.15 17.30
CA LYS A 258 -13.08 -5.46 17.11
C LYS A 258 -14.22 -5.33 16.10
N ILE A 259 -14.15 -6.12 15.04
CA ILE A 259 -15.22 -6.30 14.06
C ILE A 259 -16.12 -7.43 14.58
N ASP A 260 -17.42 -7.26 14.47
CA ASP A 260 -18.40 -8.28 14.84
C ASP A 260 -18.16 -9.55 13.98
N GLU A 261 -17.86 -10.67 14.62
CA GLU A 261 -17.56 -11.95 13.97
C GLU A 261 -18.70 -12.40 13.04
N LYS A 262 -19.95 -12.13 13.39
CA LYS A 262 -21.13 -12.46 12.56
C LYS A 262 -21.20 -11.66 11.26
N LYS A 263 -20.47 -10.55 11.17
CA LYS A 263 -20.43 -9.67 10.01
C LYS A 263 -19.19 -9.88 9.16
N ILE A 264 -18.27 -10.76 9.57
CA ILE A 264 -17.06 -11.08 8.80
C ILE A 264 -17.44 -12.00 7.66
N ILE A 265 -17.00 -11.64 6.46
CA ILE A 265 -17.16 -12.45 5.25
C ILE A 265 -15.89 -13.29 5.04
N LYS A 266 -14.70 -12.66 5.18
CA LYS A 266 -13.42 -13.34 4.99
C LYS A 266 -12.30 -12.62 5.72
N LYS A 267 -11.36 -13.38 6.29
CA LYS A 267 -10.06 -12.89 6.79
C LYS A 267 -8.97 -13.36 5.83
N ILE A 268 -8.03 -12.48 5.50
CA ILE A 268 -6.94 -12.76 4.55
C ILE A 268 -5.66 -12.21 5.16
N ASP A 269 -4.67 -13.06 5.32
CA ASP A 269 -3.31 -12.67 5.65
C ASP A 269 -2.53 -12.47 4.37
N PHE A 270 -1.79 -11.38 4.26
CA PHE A 270 -0.91 -11.11 3.13
C PHE A 270 0.29 -10.29 3.55
N THR A 271 1.31 -10.27 2.72
CA THR A 271 2.49 -9.44 2.89
C THR A 271 2.48 -8.28 1.90
N HIS A 272 3.01 -7.13 2.32
CA HIS A 272 3.10 -5.94 1.48
C HIS A 272 4.52 -5.39 1.50
N PRO A 273 5.08 -4.94 0.36
CA PRO A 273 6.44 -4.42 0.30
C PRO A 273 6.64 -3.22 1.22
N TYR A 274 7.77 -3.20 1.89
CA TYR A 274 8.20 -2.14 2.78
C TYR A 274 9.27 -1.28 2.11
N TYR A 275 8.99 0.02 1.98
CA TYR A 275 9.83 0.96 1.25
C TYR A 275 10.76 1.73 2.19
N ASN A 276 12.03 1.32 2.25
CA ASN A 276 13.11 2.04 2.93
C ASN A 276 14.19 2.48 1.93
N GLN A 277 15.28 3.09 2.41
CA GLN A 277 16.40 3.53 1.57
C GLN A 277 17.07 2.35 0.83
N GLU A 278 17.26 1.24 1.52
CA GLU A 278 17.93 0.05 0.95
C GLU A 278 17.11 -0.57 -0.18
N THR A 279 15.79 -0.69 0.00
CA THR A 279 14.87 -1.17 -1.04
C THR A 279 14.98 -0.32 -2.30
N LEU A 280 14.97 1.02 -2.17
CA LEU A 280 15.07 1.91 -3.33
C LEU A 280 16.45 1.88 -4.00
N LEU A 281 17.54 1.69 -3.25
CA LEU A 281 18.87 1.53 -3.80
C LEU A 281 19.00 0.20 -4.56
N ASN A 282 18.45 -0.88 -4.01
CA ASN A 282 18.51 -2.20 -4.64
C ASN A 282 17.54 -2.33 -5.82
N GLN A 283 16.41 -1.60 -5.82
CA GLN A 283 15.53 -1.51 -7.00
C GLN A 283 16.29 -1.03 -8.25
N LYS A 284 17.21 -0.07 -8.10
CA LYS A 284 18.04 0.40 -9.21
C LYS A 284 19.07 -0.62 -9.71
N LYS A 285 19.41 -1.60 -8.87
CA LYS A 285 20.35 -2.66 -9.19
C LYS A 285 19.70 -3.90 -9.80
N LEU A 286 18.37 -3.97 -9.86
CA LEU A 286 17.66 -5.13 -10.41
C LEU A 286 18.06 -5.47 -11.83
N ASN A 287 18.43 -4.49 -12.64
CA ASN A 287 18.92 -4.71 -14.00
C ASN A 287 20.23 -5.54 -14.05
N LEU A 288 21.02 -5.54 -12.97
CA LEU A 288 22.28 -6.29 -12.89
C LEU A 288 22.07 -7.80 -12.79
N ILE A 289 20.89 -8.23 -12.33
CA ILE A 289 20.55 -9.66 -12.16
C ILE A 289 19.55 -10.17 -13.20
N GLN A 290 18.99 -9.28 -14.03
CA GLN A 290 18.03 -9.70 -15.06
C GLN A 290 18.68 -10.61 -16.10
N ASN A 291 17.97 -11.69 -16.44
CA ASN A 291 18.37 -12.68 -17.44
C ASN A 291 19.74 -13.35 -17.16
N LYS A 292 20.23 -13.32 -15.92
CA LYS A 292 21.42 -14.06 -15.54
C LYS A 292 21.06 -15.54 -15.43
N LYS A 293 21.75 -16.37 -16.25
CA LYS A 293 21.44 -17.80 -16.38
C LYS A 293 19.92 -18.04 -16.53
N ASN A 294 19.28 -17.27 -17.43
CA ASN A 294 17.92 -17.45 -17.90
C ASN A 294 16.79 -17.22 -16.88
N ILE A 295 17.05 -16.55 -15.76
CA ILE A 295 16.02 -16.11 -14.81
C ILE A 295 15.80 -14.60 -14.92
N LEU A 296 14.54 -14.18 -15.05
CA LEU A 296 14.10 -12.78 -14.99
C LEU A 296 13.17 -12.57 -13.79
N PHE A 297 13.22 -11.36 -13.25
CA PHE A 297 12.43 -10.95 -12.07
C PHE A 297 11.54 -9.77 -12.44
N CYS A 298 10.23 -9.84 -12.14
CA CYS A 298 9.28 -8.75 -12.39
C CYS A 298 8.15 -8.68 -11.32
N GLY A 299 8.44 -9.10 -10.10
CA GLY A 299 7.54 -9.03 -8.96
C GLY A 299 7.64 -7.75 -8.14
#